data_6bfddad0cf4f24300ded8107c34eeb17
#
_entry.id   6bfddad0cf4f24300ded8107c34eeb17
#
_cell.length_a   1.000
_cell.length_b   1.000
_cell.length_c   1.000
_cell.angle_alpha   90.00
_cell.angle_beta   90.00
_cell.angle_gamma   90.00
#
_symmetry.space_group_name_H-M   'P 1'
#
loop_
_entity.id
_entity.type
_entity.pdbx_description
1 polymer ?
#
loop_
_entity_poly.entity_id
_entity_poly.type
_entity_poly.pdbx_seq_one_letter_code
_entity_poly.pdbx_strand_id
1 'polypeptide(L)'
;MSQLTGNREDTSRSGAAGAYLAGIGHVVALELKQRLRSRGWYIMLAIWFLLTGLVTWLTWASWNASQASQRAFGGVPPEPSGPGSMIFEVVLAFVLLFALLVAPALSANAVNGDRAGGTLAILQVTLLEPGQILWGKFFAAWLAALGFLAASTPFLVIGVALGGLTPGHVLVSLLMLAVEVGVVCALGVGISALAGRPLFSIVVTYLAVAGLVFGTLISFGLGTGLTQGTVMANNAQYREYAPLQSGPFEPTYTCSGPLREQPALHTERVAWTLGMNPFVVVADAIPYRDRTNQQGFPSVGAIEGISQAARQAMAGPEGTVPCANGTVQPAYLGQKTPLWPLGLGLQLVLAGLLMWLGWRALRTPARRLARGTRIA
;
A
#
# COMPACT_ATOMS: atom_id res chain seq x y z
N MET A 1 7.51 -39.88 39.06
CA MET A 1 6.12 -39.73 38.61
C MET A 1 5.82 -38.36 37.99
N SER A 2 6.78 -37.45 37.86
CA SER A 2 6.60 -36.06 37.41
C SER A 2 6.84 -35.80 35.89
N GLN A 3 7.35 -36.78 35.14
CA GLN A 3 7.64 -36.60 33.69
C GLN A 3 6.54 -37.04 32.73
N LEU A 4 5.50 -37.74 33.22
CA LEU A 4 4.41 -38.24 32.38
C LEU A 4 3.25 -37.25 32.21
N THR A 5 3.17 -36.21 33.02
CA THR A 5 2.13 -35.18 32.94
C THR A 5 2.41 -34.09 31.90
N GLY A 6 3.69 -33.72 31.68
CA GLY A 6 4.07 -32.67 30.73
C GLY A 6 3.80 -33.06 29.27
N ASN A 7 3.95 -34.32 28.92
CA ASN A 7 3.81 -34.78 27.49
C ASN A 7 2.35 -34.95 27.03
N ARG A 8 1.39 -35.06 27.97
CA ARG A 8 -0.06 -35.13 27.66
C ARG A 8 -0.70 -33.76 27.46
N GLU A 9 -0.20 -32.71 28.12
CA GLU A 9 -0.71 -31.35 27.94
C GLU A 9 -0.25 -30.76 26.59
N ASP A 10 1.00 -31.04 26.17
CA ASP A 10 1.51 -30.54 24.87
C ASP A 10 0.86 -31.23 23.68
N THR A 11 0.56 -32.52 23.76
CA THR A 11 -0.18 -33.25 22.70
C THR A 11 -1.64 -32.82 22.61
N SER A 12 -2.27 -32.45 23.73
CA SER A 12 -3.66 -31.95 23.73
C SER A 12 -3.74 -30.52 23.14
N ARG A 13 -2.78 -29.66 23.44
CA ARG A 13 -2.71 -28.29 22.91
C ARG A 13 -2.39 -28.26 21.42
N SER A 14 -1.49 -29.10 20.93
CA SER A 14 -1.19 -29.22 19.51
C SER A 14 -2.40 -29.76 18.70
N GLY A 15 -3.15 -30.70 19.26
CA GLY A 15 -4.39 -31.19 18.69
C GLY A 15 -5.49 -30.13 18.59
N ALA A 16 -5.64 -29.31 19.65
CA ALA A 16 -6.61 -28.21 19.66
C ALA A 16 -6.25 -27.09 18.65
N ALA A 17 -4.97 -26.72 18.54
CA ALA A 17 -4.52 -25.74 17.57
C ALA A 17 -4.70 -26.25 16.11
N GLY A 18 -4.41 -27.53 15.86
CA GLY A 18 -4.64 -28.17 14.57
C GLY A 18 -6.13 -28.18 14.17
N ALA A 19 -7.02 -28.52 15.11
CA ALA A 19 -8.48 -28.48 14.90
C ALA A 19 -8.98 -27.04 14.64
N TYR A 20 -8.41 -26.04 15.33
CA TYR A 20 -8.75 -24.63 15.11
C TYR A 20 -8.37 -24.17 13.69
N LEU A 21 -7.15 -24.47 13.24
CA LEU A 21 -6.68 -24.13 11.90
C LEU A 21 -7.47 -24.88 10.81
N ALA A 22 -7.81 -26.14 11.04
CA ALA A 22 -8.66 -26.89 10.12
C ALA A 22 -10.04 -26.25 9.95
N GLY A 23 -10.64 -25.74 11.04
CA GLY A 23 -11.89 -24.97 10.97
C GLY A 23 -11.77 -23.72 10.10
N ILE A 24 -10.70 -22.95 10.23
CA ILE A 24 -10.41 -21.81 9.33
C ILE A 24 -10.31 -22.29 7.89
N GLY A 25 -9.53 -23.36 7.64
CA GLY A 25 -9.36 -23.93 6.30
C GLY A 25 -10.65 -24.35 5.63
N HIS A 26 -11.60 -24.95 6.39
CA HIS A 26 -12.91 -25.33 5.87
C HIS A 26 -13.73 -24.09 5.43
N VAL A 27 -13.73 -23.01 6.21
CA VAL A 27 -14.41 -21.76 5.84
C VAL A 27 -13.77 -21.16 4.58
N VAL A 28 -12.43 -21.09 4.50
CA VAL A 28 -11.70 -20.59 3.32
C VAL A 28 -12.05 -21.41 2.08
N ALA A 29 -11.99 -22.73 2.18
CA ALA A 29 -12.28 -23.64 1.06
C ALA A 29 -13.71 -23.47 0.54
N LEU A 30 -14.67 -23.34 1.44
CA LEU A 30 -16.07 -23.13 1.09
C LEU A 30 -16.28 -21.82 0.34
N GLU A 31 -15.77 -20.70 0.88
CA GLU A 31 -15.86 -19.36 0.27
C GLU A 31 -15.17 -19.31 -1.10
N LEU A 32 -13.94 -19.83 -1.20
CA LEU A 32 -13.22 -19.87 -2.47
C LEU A 32 -13.91 -20.75 -3.50
N LYS A 33 -14.42 -21.92 -3.10
CA LYS A 33 -15.17 -22.80 -4.00
C LYS A 33 -16.43 -22.14 -4.56
N GLN A 34 -17.13 -21.34 -3.76
CA GLN A 34 -18.29 -20.57 -4.23
C GLN A 34 -17.89 -19.53 -5.28
N ARG A 35 -16.80 -18.80 -5.03
CA ARG A 35 -16.26 -17.77 -5.96
C ARG A 35 -15.77 -18.40 -7.26
N LEU A 36 -14.95 -19.47 -7.17
CA LEU A 36 -14.39 -20.18 -8.32
C LEU A 36 -15.44 -20.91 -9.18
N ARG A 37 -16.62 -21.20 -8.66
CA ARG A 37 -17.76 -21.74 -9.44
C ARG A 37 -18.55 -20.67 -10.17
N SER A 38 -18.39 -19.41 -9.81
CA SER A 38 -19.09 -18.28 -10.42
C SER A 38 -18.47 -17.89 -11.77
N ARG A 39 -19.27 -17.87 -12.83
CA ARG A 39 -18.83 -17.32 -14.13
C ARG A 39 -18.43 -15.84 -14.03
N GLY A 40 -19.08 -15.09 -13.18
CA GLY A 40 -18.77 -13.68 -12.94
C GLY A 40 -17.35 -13.46 -12.43
N TRP A 41 -16.82 -14.42 -11.66
CA TRP A 41 -15.43 -14.36 -11.18
C TRP A 41 -14.41 -14.35 -12.33
N TYR A 42 -14.56 -15.27 -13.28
CA TYR A 42 -13.67 -15.37 -14.44
C TYR A 42 -13.81 -14.17 -15.39
N ILE A 43 -15.04 -13.66 -15.54
CA ILE A 43 -15.29 -12.44 -16.33
C ILE A 43 -14.58 -11.23 -15.70
N MET A 44 -14.67 -11.08 -14.37
CA MET A 44 -13.96 -9.99 -13.66
C MET A 44 -12.44 -10.12 -13.79
N LEU A 45 -11.89 -11.31 -13.65
CA LEU A 45 -10.44 -11.54 -13.84
C LEU A 45 -10.03 -11.27 -15.30
N ALA A 46 -10.83 -11.67 -16.29
CA ALA A 46 -10.54 -11.40 -17.69
C ALA A 46 -10.57 -9.90 -18.01
N ILE A 47 -11.59 -9.19 -17.53
CA ILE A 47 -11.67 -7.72 -17.66
C ILE A 47 -10.46 -7.07 -17.01
N TRP A 48 -10.10 -7.51 -15.79
CA TRP A 48 -8.94 -7.02 -15.07
C TRP A 48 -7.64 -7.22 -15.84
N PHE A 49 -7.42 -8.43 -16.36
CA PHE A 49 -6.25 -8.77 -17.15
C PHE A 49 -6.16 -7.90 -18.42
N LEU A 50 -7.28 -7.72 -19.14
CA LEU A 50 -7.34 -6.88 -20.32
C LEU A 50 -7.07 -5.41 -20.01
N LEU A 51 -7.62 -4.88 -18.91
CA LEU A 51 -7.38 -3.50 -18.48
C LEU A 51 -5.90 -3.28 -18.11
N THR A 52 -5.30 -4.19 -17.37
CA THR A 52 -3.87 -4.10 -17.03
C THR A 52 -3.00 -4.21 -18.28
N GLY A 53 -3.37 -5.08 -19.22
CA GLY A 53 -2.71 -5.20 -20.53
C GLY A 53 -2.82 -3.94 -21.36
N LEU A 54 -4.00 -3.31 -21.38
CA LEU A 54 -4.25 -2.04 -22.06
C LEU A 54 -3.38 -0.92 -21.48
N VAL A 55 -3.32 -0.80 -20.14
CA VAL A 55 -2.46 0.19 -19.47
C VAL A 55 -0.99 -0.04 -19.82
N THR A 56 -0.53 -1.29 -19.78
CA THR A 56 0.84 -1.66 -20.18
C THR A 56 1.13 -1.24 -21.62
N TRP A 57 0.23 -1.54 -22.55
CA TRP A 57 0.37 -1.18 -23.95
C TRP A 57 0.36 0.32 -24.18
N LEU A 58 -0.56 1.06 -23.54
CA LEU A 58 -0.63 2.52 -23.64
C LEU A 58 0.64 3.19 -23.09
N THR A 59 1.18 2.68 -21.97
CA THR A 59 2.42 3.21 -21.41
C THR A 59 3.60 2.97 -22.34
N TRP A 60 3.71 1.78 -22.93
CA TRP A 60 4.73 1.49 -23.93
C TRP A 60 4.59 2.38 -25.18
N ALA A 61 3.36 2.56 -25.69
CA ALA A 61 3.09 3.43 -26.85
C ALA A 61 3.43 4.90 -26.55
N SER A 62 3.09 5.40 -25.37
CA SER A 62 3.43 6.74 -24.92
C SER A 62 4.96 6.96 -24.84
N TRP A 63 5.70 5.99 -24.32
CA TRP A 63 7.15 6.04 -24.28
C TRP A 63 7.76 6.10 -25.68
N ASN A 64 7.28 5.25 -26.61
CA ASN A 64 7.74 5.27 -28.01
C ASN A 64 7.46 6.60 -28.70
N ALA A 65 6.27 7.18 -28.49
CA ALA A 65 5.90 8.47 -29.03
C ALA A 65 6.79 9.60 -28.50
N SER A 66 7.10 9.59 -27.20
CA SER A 66 8.00 10.58 -26.59
C SER A 66 9.42 10.49 -27.14
N GLN A 67 9.94 9.28 -27.35
CA GLN A 67 11.25 9.06 -27.97
C GLN A 67 11.30 9.55 -29.43
N ALA A 68 10.24 9.29 -30.20
CA ALA A 68 10.14 9.78 -31.59
C ALA A 68 10.13 11.31 -31.62
N SER A 69 9.38 11.96 -30.73
CA SER A 69 9.34 13.42 -30.59
C SER A 69 10.72 14.01 -30.25
N GLN A 70 11.40 13.45 -29.24
CA GLN A 70 12.73 13.91 -28.84
C GLN A 70 13.75 13.83 -30.00
N ARG A 71 13.74 12.73 -30.78
CA ARG A 71 14.61 12.58 -31.97
C ARG A 71 14.27 13.62 -33.04
N ALA A 72 12.98 13.92 -33.26
CA ALA A 72 12.54 14.90 -34.25
C ALA A 72 13.00 16.33 -33.92
N PHE A 73 13.11 16.67 -32.62
CA PHE A 73 13.56 17.97 -32.14
C PHE A 73 15.08 18.04 -31.87
N GLY A 74 15.86 17.04 -32.34
CA GLY A 74 17.33 17.04 -32.20
C GLY A 74 17.84 16.83 -30.76
N GLY A 75 16.97 16.36 -29.84
CA GLY A 75 17.35 16.01 -28.49
C GLY A 75 18.17 14.72 -28.46
N VAL A 76 19.21 14.69 -27.63
CA VAL A 76 19.92 13.45 -27.31
C VAL A 76 18.95 12.58 -26.49
N PRO A 77 18.63 11.35 -26.92
CA PRO A 77 17.81 10.47 -26.10
C PRO A 77 18.45 10.32 -24.72
N PRO A 78 17.70 10.45 -23.63
CA PRO A 78 18.24 10.09 -22.31
C PRO A 78 18.72 8.63 -22.38
N GLU A 79 19.76 8.34 -21.56
CA GLU A 79 20.43 7.03 -21.42
C GLU A 79 19.52 5.82 -21.73
N PRO A 80 20.01 4.71 -22.31
CA PRO A 80 19.24 3.58 -22.83
C PRO A 80 18.58 2.71 -21.75
N SER A 81 18.07 3.31 -20.69
CA SER A 81 17.12 2.65 -19.82
C SER A 81 15.82 2.49 -20.61
N GLY A 82 15.52 1.27 -21.05
CA GLY A 82 14.33 0.96 -21.84
C GLY A 82 13.02 1.41 -21.15
N PRO A 83 11.84 1.19 -21.77
CA PRO A 83 10.55 1.60 -21.25
C PRO A 83 10.16 0.88 -19.93
N GLY A 84 10.99 -0.07 -19.49
CA GLY A 84 10.65 -1.00 -18.42
C GLY A 84 10.34 -0.36 -17.09
N SER A 85 11.11 0.62 -16.64
CA SER A 85 10.88 1.33 -15.37
C SER A 85 9.54 2.09 -15.41
N MET A 86 9.26 2.81 -16.49
CA MET A 86 7.99 3.54 -16.64
C MET A 86 6.79 2.60 -16.68
N ILE A 87 6.87 1.49 -17.43
CA ILE A 87 5.81 0.47 -17.48
C ILE A 87 5.58 -0.11 -16.09
N PHE A 88 6.65 -0.50 -15.41
CA PHE A 88 6.56 -1.08 -14.08
C PHE A 88 5.84 -0.16 -13.10
N GLU A 89 6.24 1.11 -13.02
CA GLU A 89 5.67 2.07 -12.07
C GLU A 89 4.21 2.40 -12.37
N VAL A 90 3.86 2.62 -13.63
CA VAL A 90 2.47 2.91 -14.03
C VAL A 90 1.58 1.70 -13.77
N VAL A 91 2.03 0.49 -14.11
CA VAL A 91 1.28 -0.74 -13.84
C VAL A 91 1.16 -0.98 -12.34
N LEU A 92 2.22 -0.77 -11.56
CA LEU A 92 2.21 -0.91 -10.11
C LEU A 92 1.20 0.05 -9.46
N ALA A 93 1.23 1.34 -9.85
CA ALA A 93 0.28 2.35 -9.36
C ALA A 93 -1.17 1.98 -9.72
N PHE A 94 -1.40 1.53 -10.96
CA PHE A 94 -2.70 1.08 -11.43
C PHE A 94 -3.20 -0.12 -10.64
N VAL A 95 -2.35 -1.15 -10.46
CA VAL A 95 -2.69 -2.36 -9.70
C VAL A 95 -3.00 -2.02 -8.24
N LEU A 96 -2.21 -1.15 -7.61
CA LEU A 96 -2.47 -0.71 -6.24
C LEU A 96 -3.81 0.03 -6.12
N LEU A 97 -4.06 1.01 -7.01
CA LEU A 97 -5.31 1.77 -7.00
C LEU A 97 -6.54 0.85 -7.10
N PHE A 98 -6.53 -0.06 -8.06
CA PHE A 98 -7.65 -0.99 -8.23
C PHE A 98 -7.73 -2.05 -7.13
N ALA A 99 -6.59 -2.50 -6.58
CA ALA A 99 -6.58 -3.40 -5.44
C ALA A 99 -7.29 -2.77 -4.22
N LEU A 100 -7.09 -1.46 -4.00
CA LEU A 100 -7.77 -0.69 -2.97
C LEU A 100 -9.28 -0.53 -3.23
N LEU A 101 -9.75 -0.71 -4.47
CA LEU A 101 -11.17 -0.73 -4.82
C LEU A 101 -11.78 -2.14 -4.73
N VAL A 102 -11.04 -3.15 -5.19
CA VAL A 102 -11.49 -4.54 -5.24
C VAL A 102 -11.49 -5.20 -3.86
N ALA A 103 -10.49 -4.93 -3.03
CA ALA A 103 -10.39 -5.55 -1.71
C ALA A 103 -11.60 -5.23 -0.80
N PRO A 104 -12.10 -3.98 -0.70
CA PRO A 104 -13.35 -3.68 -0.01
C PRO A 104 -14.55 -4.42 -0.61
N ALA A 105 -14.67 -4.48 -1.94
CA ALA A 105 -15.77 -5.19 -2.60
C ALA A 105 -15.83 -6.66 -2.22
N LEU A 106 -14.68 -7.31 -2.02
CA LEU A 106 -14.56 -8.71 -1.65
C LEU A 106 -14.73 -8.97 -0.15
N SER A 107 -14.47 -7.98 0.71
CA SER A 107 -14.38 -8.14 2.17
C SER A 107 -15.49 -7.46 2.96
N ALA A 108 -15.98 -6.30 2.50
CA ALA A 108 -16.91 -5.45 3.27
C ALA A 108 -18.27 -6.08 3.56
N ASN A 109 -18.69 -7.08 2.79
CA ASN A 109 -19.93 -7.80 2.98
C ASN A 109 -19.73 -9.25 3.44
N ALA A 110 -18.52 -9.64 3.82
CA ALA A 110 -18.17 -11.03 4.10
C ALA A 110 -18.97 -11.63 5.28
N VAL A 111 -19.18 -10.87 6.36
CA VAL A 111 -19.95 -11.30 7.54
C VAL A 111 -21.41 -10.87 7.43
N ASN A 112 -21.67 -9.64 7.00
CA ASN A 112 -23.03 -9.12 6.90
C ASN A 112 -23.87 -9.79 5.81
N GLY A 113 -23.25 -10.25 4.73
CA GLY A 113 -23.93 -11.03 3.69
C GLY A 113 -24.54 -12.29 4.26
N ASP A 114 -23.78 -13.02 5.07
CA ASP A 114 -24.29 -14.24 5.73
C ASP A 114 -25.33 -13.93 6.79
N ARG A 115 -25.16 -12.81 7.52
CA ARG A 115 -26.17 -12.38 8.49
C ARG A 115 -27.50 -12.04 7.82
N ALA A 116 -27.46 -11.35 6.69
CA ALA A 116 -28.65 -10.99 5.92
C ALA A 116 -29.29 -12.20 5.23
N GLY A 117 -28.47 -13.18 4.81
CA GLY A 117 -28.93 -14.44 4.21
C GLY A 117 -29.37 -15.51 5.21
N GLY A 118 -29.26 -15.26 6.53
CA GLY A 118 -29.56 -16.24 7.58
C GLY A 118 -28.55 -17.38 7.75
N THR A 119 -27.53 -17.44 6.87
CA THR A 119 -26.48 -18.49 6.88
C THR A 119 -25.53 -18.37 8.06
N LEU A 120 -25.35 -17.16 8.62
CA LEU A 120 -24.51 -16.96 9.80
C LEU A 120 -25.05 -17.74 11.02
N ALA A 121 -26.36 -17.82 11.21
CA ALA A 121 -26.97 -18.57 12.29
C ALA A 121 -26.67 -20.08 12.15
N ILE A 122 -26.69 -20.60 10.92
CA ILE A 122 -26.36 -22.00 10.64
C ILE A 122 -24.85 -22.24 10.96
N LEU A 123 -23.96 -21.34 10.56
CA LEU A 123 -22.55 -21.45 10.87
C LEU A 123 -22.26 -21.40 12.38
N GLN A 124 -23.01 -20.61 13.14
CA GLN A 124 -22.88 -20.54 14.60
C GLN A 124 -23.46 -21.76 15.36
N VAL A 125 -24.40 -22.47 14.77
CA VAL A 125 -24.93 -23.76 15.31
C VAL A 125 -23.96 -24.91 15.02
N THR A 126 -23.10 -24.78 13.99
CA THR A 126 -22.01 -25.72 13.78
C THR A 126 -20.94 -25.53 14.87
N LEU A 127 -20.05 -26.52 15.03
CA LEU A 127 -18.95 -26.51 16.00
C LEU A 127 -17.85 -25.45 15.70
N LEU A 128 -18.13 -24.46 14.83
CA LEU A 128 -17.17 -23.43 14.45
C LEU A 128 -17.15 -22.27 15.46
N GLU A 129 -15.99 -21.93 15.94
CA GLU A 129 -15.81 -20.77 16.81
C GLU A 129 -15.90 -19.44 16.03
N PRO A 130 -16.39 -18.36 16.67
CA PRO A 130 -16.45 -17.02 16.04
C PRO A 130 -15.12 -16.53 15.44
N GLY A 131 -14.02 -16.91 16.05
CA GLY A 131 -12.66 -16.60 15.53
C GLY A 131 -12.36 -17.33 14.22
N GLN A 132 -12.74 -18.61 14.11
CA GLN A 132 -12.54 -19.39 12.88
C GLN A 132 -13.34 -18.82 11.71
N ILE A 133 -14.58 -18.37 11.97
CA ILE A 133 -15.40 -17.72 10.96
C ILE A 133 -14.77 -16.41 10.49
N LEU A 134 -14.35 -15.55 11.42
CA LEU A 134 -13.77 -14.24 11.09
C LEU A 134 -12.46 -14.36 10.30
N TRP A 135 -11.52 -15.18 10.79
CA TRP A 135 -10.25 -15.42 10.11
C TRP A 135 -10.42 -16.17 8.79
N GLY A 136 -11.34 -17.12 8.74
CA GLY A 136 -11.66 -17.84 7.50
C GLY A 136 -12.16 -16.90 6.41
N LYS A 137 -13.05 -15.97 6.75
CA LYS A 137 -13.56 -14.96 5.82
C LYS A 137 -12.49 -13.95 5.40
N PHE A 138 -11.62 -13.54 6.32
CA PHE A 138 -10.47 -12.70 6.00
C PHE A 138 -9.56 -13.38 4.98
N PHE A 139 -9.09 -14.60 5.26
CA PHE A 139 -8.20 -15.31 4.34
C PHE A 139 -8.87 -15.61 2.99
N ALA A 140 -10.16 -15.94 2.98
CA ALA A 140 -10.89 -16.13 1.73
C ALA A 140 -11.00 -14.86 0.88
N ALA A 141 -11.25 -13.70 1.50
CA ALA A 141 -11.27 -12.42 0.82
C ALA A 141 -9.87 -12.02 0.31
N TRP A 142 -8.85 -12.20 1.15
CA TRP A 142 -7.46 -11.91 0.81
C TRP A 142 -6.94 -12.78 -0.32
N LEU A 143 -7.11 -14.11 -0.25
CA LEU A 143 -6.71 -15.04 -1.32
C LEU A 143 -7.43 -14.73 -2.65
N ALA A 144 -8.70 -14.35 -2.59
CA ALA A 144 -9.42 -13.91 -3.78
C ALA A 144 -8.82 -12.62 -4.36
N ALA A 145 -8.47 -11.65 -3.53
CA ALA A 145 -7.81 -10.42 -3.97
C ALA A 145 -6.38 -10.68 -4.53
N LEU A 146 -5.65 -11.64 -3.93
CA LEU A 146 -4.36 -12.10 -4.48
C LEU A 146 -4.50 -12.74 -5.86
N GLY A 147 -5.67 -13.29 -6.22
CA GLY A 147 -5.96 -13.77 -7.58
C GLY A 147 -5.86 -12.65 -8.63
N PHE A 148 -6.34 -11.43 -8.31
CA PHE A 148 -6.18 -10.26 -9.18
C PHE A 148 -4.72 -9.80 -9.25
N LEU A 149 -3.99 -9.85 -8.14
CA LEU A 149 -2.57 -9.54 -8.12
C LEU A 149 -1.77 -10.55 -8.97
N ALA A 150 -2.08 -11.83 -8.86
CA ALA A 150 -1.45 -12.87 -9.69
C ALA A 150 -1.74 -12.66 -11.19
N ALA A 151 -2.94 -12.24 -11.56
CA ALA A 151 -3.29 -11.89 -12.94
C ALA A 151 -2.52 -10.66 -13.45
N SER A 152 -2.08 -9.75 -12.57
CA SER A 152 -1.27 -8.57 -12.93
C SER A 152 0.23 -8.87 -13.02
N THR A 153 0.71 -9.95 -12.40
CA THR A 153 2.14 -10.29 -12.31
C THR A 153 2.84 -10.36 -13.68
N PRO A 154 2.26 -10.93 -14.76
CA PRO A 154 2.91 -10.97 -16.06
C PRO A 154 3.30 -9.58 -16.58
N PHE A 155 2.47 -8.57 -16.35
CA PHE A 155 2.72 -7.20 -16.81
C PHE A 155 3.83 -6.52 -16.00
N LEU A 156 3.92 -6.78 -14.71
CA LEU A 156 5.03 -6.32 -13.87
C LEU A 156 6.36 -6.98 -14.28
N VAL A 157 6.33 -8.26 -14.65
CA VAL A 157 7.49 -8.98 -15.16
C VAL A 157 7.94 -8.43 -16.53
N ILE A 158 7.00 -8.05 -17.40
CA ILE A 158 7.30 -7.38 -18.68
C ILE A 158 8.07 -6.08 -18.42
N GLY A 159 7.67 -5.28 -17.42
CA GLY A 159 8.42 -4.08 -17.02
C GLY A 159 9.87 -4.35 -16.70
N VAL A 160 10.16 -5.44 -15.97
CA VAL A 160 11.56 -5.85 -15.68
C VAL A 160 12.29 -6.35 -16.92
N ALA A 161 11.63 -7.15 -17.75
CA ALA A 161 12.24 -7.74 -18.97
C ALA A 161 12.62 -6.66 -19.98
N LEU A 162 11.90 -5.54 -20.03
CA LEU A 162 12.18 -4.40 -20.91
C LEU A 162 13.29 -3.47 -20.37
N GLY A 163 13.88 -3.79 -19.21
CA GLY A 163 15.11 -3.18 -18.71
C GLY A 163 14.92 -2.13 -17.61
N GLY A 164 16.03 -1.82 -16.94
CA GLY A 164 16.11 -0.75 -15.93
C GLY A 164 15.85 -1.20 -14.49
N LEU A 165 15.27 -2.38 -14.24
CA LEU A 165 14.86 -2.86 -12.92
C LEU A 165 15.52 -4.20 -12.56
N THR A 166 15.64 -4.46 -11.27
CA THR A 166 16.11 -5.75 -10.75
C THR A 166 14.92 -6.64 -10.36
N PRO A 167 15.06 -7.97 -10.35
CA PRO A 167 14.02 -8.87 -9.86
C PRO A 167 13.57 -8.56 -8.42
N GLY A 168 14.45 -7.99 -7.61
CA GLY A 168 14.13 -7.53 -6.26
C GLY A 168 13.04 -6.46 -6.22
N HIS A 169 12.97 -5.57 -7.20
CA HIS A 169 11.89 -4.57 -7.29
C HIS A 169 10.52 -5.24 -7.41
N VAL A 170 10.39 -6.25 -8.27
CA VAL A 170 9.12 -6.99 -8.44
C VAL A 170 8.76 -7.74 -7.18
N LEU A 171 9.72 -8.44 -6.60
CA LEU A 171 9.46 -9.25 -5.40
C LEU A 171 8.95 -8.39 -4.24
N VAL A 172 9.65 -7.28 -3.94
CA VAL A 172 9.25 -6.36 -2.87
C VAL A 172 7.91 -5.73 -3.18
N SER A 173 7.68 -5.28 -4.42
CA SER A 173 6.41 -4.67 -4.81
C SER A 173 5.23 -5.63 -4.69
N LEU A 174 5.37 -6.88 -5.17
CA LEU A 174 4.33 -7.90 -5.04
C LEU A 174 4.04 -8.24 -3.58
N LEU A 175 5.10 -8.34 -2.76
CA LEU A 175 4.95 -8.60 -1.33
C LEU A 175 4.22 -7.45 -0.64
N MET A 176 4.60 -6.20 -0.91
CA MET A 176 3.96 -5.03 -0.31
C MET A 176 2.52 -4.86 -0.79
N LEU A 177 2.25 -5.08 -2.08
CA LEU A 177 0.87 -5.12 -2.59
C LEU A 177 0.04 -6.19 -1.91
N ALA A 178 0.58 -7.40 -1.73
CA ALA A 178 -0.12 -8.49 -1.05
C ALA A 178 -0.44 -8.13 0.41
N VAL A 179 0.49 -7.48 1.11
CA VAL A 179 0.30 -7.02 2.49
C VAL A 179 -0.76 -5.92 2.57
N GLU A 180 -0.67 -4.88 1.71
CA GLU A 180 -1.64 -3.78 1.68
C GLU A 180 -3.07 -4.27 1.37
N VAL A 181 -3.21 -5.17 0.39
CA VAL A 181 -4.48 -5.83 0.09
C VAL A 181 -4.99 -6.60 1.31
N GLY A 182 -4.10 -7.25 2.05
CA GLY A 182 -4.43 -7.94 3.31
C GLY A 182 -4.94 -6.97 4.38
N VAL A 183 -4.28 -5.84 4.56
CA VAL A 183 -4.72 -4.78 5.48
C VAL A 183 -6.13 -4.32 5.13
N VAL A 184 -6.39 -4.00 3.86
CA VAL A 184 -7.72 -3.54 3.41
C VAL A 184 -8.78 -4.63 3.57
N CYS A 185 -8.46 -5.89 3.28
CA CYS A 185 -9.37 -7.01 3.53
C CYS A 185 -9.68 -7.18 5.03
N ALA A 186 -8.68 -6.99 5.90
CA ALA A 186 -8.88 -7.07 7.35
C ALA A 186 -9.77 -5.92 7.86
N LEU A 187 -9.58 -4.70 7.35
CA LEU A 187 -10.47 -3.56 7.63
C LEU A 187 -11.90 -3.89 7.21
N GLY A 188 -12.10 -4.38 5.97
CA GLY A 188 -13.41 -4.70 5.42
C GLY A 188 -14.14 -5.79 6.21
N VAL A 189 -13.46 -6.89 6.53
CA VAL A 189 -14.03 -7.99 7.32
C VAL A 189 -14.34 -7.56 8.75
N GLY A 190 -13.41 -6.78 9.39
CA GLY A 190 -13.61 -6.23 10.72
C GLY A 190 -14.83 -5.31 10.79
N ILE A 191 -14.96 -4.36 9.86
CA ILE A 191 -16.11 -3.47 9.73
C ILE A 191 -17.38 -4.27 9.44
N SER A 192 -17.31 -5.29 8.56
CA SER A 192 -18.44 -6.17 8.25
C SER A 192 -18.97 -6.92 9.46
N ALA A 193 -18.08 -7.33 10.35
CA ALA A 193 -18.48 -8.00 11.60
C ALA A 193 -19.16 -7.06 12.60
N LEU A 194 -18.77 -5.79 12.62
CA LEU A 194 -19.32 -4.75 13.52
C LEU A 194 -20.64 -4.18 13.02
N ALA A 195 -20.77 -4.00 11.72
CA ALA A 195 -21.94 -3.36 11.12
C ALA A 195 -23.18 -4.26 11.17
N GLY A 196 -24.33 -3.66 11.41
CA GLY A 196 -25.61 -4.37 11.43
C GLY A 196 -26.30 -4.52 10.06
N ARG A 197 -25.83 -3.79 9.04
CA ARG A 197 -26.46 -3.74 7.71
C ARG A 197 -25.40 -3.83 6.61
N PRO A 198 -25.62 -4.64 5.55
CA PRO A 198 -24.63 -4.83 4.48
C PRO A 198 -24.22 -3.53 3.78
N LEU A 199 -25.17 -2.68 3.39
CA LEU A 199 -24.90 -1.41 2.71
C LEU A 199 -24.05 -0.49 3.57
N PHE A 200 -24.34 -0.37 4.86
CA PHE A 200 -23.57 0.44 5.78
C PHE A 200 -22.11 -0.04 5.89
N SER A 201 -21.93 -1.37 5.98
CA SER A 201 -20.60 -1.97 6.02
C SER A 201 -19.76 -1.64 4.77
N ILE A 202 -20.36 -1.75 3.59
CA ILE A 202 -19.71 -1.44 2.32
C ILE A 202 -19.29 0.04 2.29
N VAL A 203 -20.21 0.96 2.58
CA VAL A 203 -19.94 2.40 2.56
C VAL A 203 -18.84 2.78 3.55
N VAL A 204 -18.90 2.29 4.79
CA VAL A 204 -17.89 2.59 5.82
C VAL A 204 -16.52 2.03 5.43
N THR A 205 -16.46 0.85 4.82
CA THR A 205 -15.19 0.27 4.37
C THR A 205 -14.56 1.11 3.26
N TYR A 206 -15.34 1.51 2.24
CA TYR A 206 -14.83 2.39 1.19
C TYR A 206 -14.43 3.77 1.74
N LEU A 207 -15.18 4.31 2.71
CA LEU A 207 -14.83 5.56 3.37
C LEU A 207 -13.53 5.43 4.18
N ALA A 208 -13.31 4.31 4.86
CA ALA A 208 -12.06 4.04 5.56
C ALA A 208 -10.86 3.97 4.60
N VAL A 209 -11.01 3.28 3.46
CA VAL A 209 -9.97 3.24 2.42
C VAL A 209 -9.74 4.62 1.80
N ALA A 210 -10.80 5.37 1.50
CA ALA A 210 -10.69 6.75 1.02
C ALA A 210 -10.01 7.65 2.06
N GLY A 211 -10.27 7.44 3.35
CA GLY A 211 -9.57 8.10 4.46
C GLY A 211 -8.08 7.80 4.49
N LEU A 212 -7.68 6.54 4.22
CA LEU A 212 -6.26 6.16 4.12
C LEU A 212 -5.58 6.76 2.88
N VAL A 213 -6.28 6.90 1.75
CA VAL A 213 -5.70 7.41 0.49
C VAL A 213 -5.75 8.94 0.46
N PHE A 214 -6.92 9.53 0.56
CA PHE A 214 -7.11 10.98 0.42
C PHE A 214 -7.04 11.71 1.76
N GLY A 215 -7.58 11.10 2.82
CA GLY A 215 -7.61 11.70 4.16
C GLY A 215 -6.21 11.92 4.73
N THR A 216 -5.28 11.00 4.48
CA THR A 216 -3.87 11.14 4.90
C THR A 216 -3.17 12.29 4.17
N LEU A 217 -3.41 12.47 2.87
CA LEU A 217 -2.86 13.58 2.07
C LEU A 217 -3.42 14.93 2.56
N ILE A 218 -4.73 14.99 2.78
CA ILE A 218 -5.39 16.19 3.31
C ILE A 218 -4.86 16.51 4.71
N SER A 219 -4.76 15.50 5.57
CA SER A 219 -4.24 15.65 6.94
C SER A 219 -2.79 16.13 6.95
N PHE A 220 -1.95 15.60 6.06
CA PHE A 220 -0.58 16.08 5.89
C PHE A 220 -0.55 17.52 5.40
N GLY A 221 -1.28 17.85 4.32
CA GLY A 221 -1.30 19.20 3.75
C GLY A 221 -1.81 20.25 4.73
N LEU A 222 -2.88 19.97 5.47
CA LEU A 222 -3.37 20.88 6.52
C LEU A 222 -2.42 20.92 7.73
N GLY A 223 -1.83 19.77 8.08
CA GLY A 223 -0.89 19.66 9.19
C GLY A 223 0.39 20.48 8.97
N THR A 224 0.89 20.56 7.73
CA THR A 224 2.07 21.41 7.42
C THR A 224 1.82 22.89 7.71
N GLY A 225 0.59 23.38 7.49
CA GLY A 225 0.21 24.74 7.84
C GLY A 225 0.26 25.03 9.36
N LEU A 226 0.10 24.00 10.19
CA LEU A 226 0.18 24.10 11.65
C LEU A 226 1.60 23.95 12.21
N THR A 227 2.54 23.50 11.38
CA THR A 227 3.93 23.23 11.78
C THR A 227 4.92 24.27 11.23
N GLN A 228 4.46 25.50 11.05
CA GLN A 228 5.31 26.62 10.65
C GLN A 228 6.32 26.95 11.76
N GLY A 229 7.55 27.28 11.36
CA GLY A 229 8.61 27.63 12.29
C GLY A 229 9.77 28.30 11.54
N THR A 230 10.95 28.28 12.13
CA THR A 230 12.17 28.84 11.55
C THR A 230 13.28 27.81 11.54
N VAL A 231 14.22 27.94 10.59
CA VAL A 231 15.44 27.17 10.52
C VAL A 231 16.62 28.12 10.29
N MET A 232 17.78 27.79 10.84
CA MET A 232 19.00 28.52 10.56
C MET A 232 19.51 28.15 9.16
N ALA A 233 19.49 29.09 8.22
CA ALA A 233 19.98 28.86 6.87
C ALA A 233 20.78 30.08 6.38
N ASN A 234 21.73 29.85 5.49
CA ASN A 234 22.42 30.91 4.79
C ASN A 234 21.91 31.05 3.34
N ASN A 235 22.44 32.00 2.59
CA ASN A 235 21.93 32.28 1.25
C ASN A 235 22.39 31.20 0.25
N ALA A 236 21.45 30.67 -0.52
CA ALA A 236 21.75 29.83 -1.67
C ALA A 236 22.11 30.72 -2.87
N GLN A 237 23.34 30.64 -3.33
CA GLN A 237 23.79 31.28 -4.58
C GLN A 237 23.73 30.26 -5.70
N TYR A 238 22.76 30.42 -6.59
CA TYR A 238 22.62 29.56 -7.77
C TYR A 238 23.72 29.91 -8.77
N ARG A 239 24.38 28.87 -9.28
CA ARG A 239 25.31 29.03 -10.39
C ARG A 239 24.51 29.23 -11.67
N GLU A 240 24.88 30.25 -12.43
CA GLU A 240 24.37 30.47 -13.78
C GLU A 240 24.72 29.25 -14.66
N TYR A 241 23.79 28.80 -15.47
CA TYR A 241 23.91 27.60 -16.28
C TYR A 241 25.21 27.58 -17.08
N ALA A 242 26.18 26.81 -16.64
CA ALA A 242 27.29 26.43 -17.51
C ALA A 242 26.80 25.35 -18.47
N PRO A 243 27.04 25.49 -19.80
CA PRO A 243 26.68 24.43 -20.75
C PRO A 243 27.35 23.12 -20.34
N LEU A 244 26.60 22.01 -20.45
CA LEU A 244 26.97 20.64 -20.13
C LEU A 244 28.44 20.31 -20.41
N GLN A 245 29.32 20.48 -19.42
CA GLN A 245 30.64 19.89 -19.42
C GLN A 245 30.57 18.59 -18.62
N SER A 246 31.09 17.53 -19.21
CA SER A 246 31.24 16.20 -18.65
C SER A 246 32.23 16.20 -17.47
N GLY A 247 31.74 16.61 -16.29
CA GLY A 247 32.47 16.62 -15.04
C GLY A 247 31.68 16.05 -13.87
N PRO A 248 32.32 15.83 -12.70
CA PRO A 248 31.60 15.37 -11.52
C PRO A 248 30.51 16.37 -11.13
N PHE A 249 29.38 15.86 -10.60
CA PHE A 249 28.23 16.64 -10.20
C PHE A 249 28.62 17.75 -9.22
N GLU A 250 28.58 19.00 -9.68
CA GLU A 250 28.62 20.15 -8.81
C GLU A 250 27.18 20.56 -8.45
N PRO A 251 26.89 20.83 -7.17
CA PRO A 251 25.58 21.29 -6.76
C PRO A 251 25.17 22.54 -7.51
N THR A 252 23.91 22.65 -7.89
CA THR A 252 23.34 23.76 -8.68
C THR A 252 23.45 25.11 -7.93
N TYR A 253 23.78 25.08 -6.65
CA TYR A 253 23.96 26.25 -5.80
C TYR A 253 25.07 26.03 -4.75
N THR A 254 25.59 27.12 -4.24
CA THR A 254 26.56 27.14 -3.11
C THR A 254 25.92 27.89 -1.95
N CYS A 255 26.25 27.48 -0.75
CA CYS A 255 25.80 28.14 0.47
C CYS A 255 26.79 29.19 0.93
N SER A 256 26.38 30.46 1.07
CA SER A 256 27.28 31.57 1.42
C SER A 256 26.59 32.56 2.36
N GLY A 257 27.41 33.32 3.10
CA GLY A 257 26.95 34.34 4.04
C GLY A 257 26.66 33.81 5.45
N PRO A 258 26.24 34.68 6.37
CA PRO A 258 25.94 34.32 7.74
C PRO A 258 24.64 33.50 7.82
N LEU A 259 24.58 32.58 8.80
CA LEU A 259 23.35 31.90 9.15
C LEU A 259 22.32 32.87 9.71
N ARG A 260 21.13 32.83 9.18
CA ARG A 260 19.97 33.63 9.63
C ARG A 260 18.76 32.74 9.79
N GLU A 261 17.85 33.13 10.66
CA GLU A 261 16.56 32.48 10.77
C GLU A 261 15.76 32.74 9.49
N GLN A 262 15.31 31.64 8.86
CA GLN A 262 14.43 31.66 7.69
C GLN A 262 13.14 30.92 8.01
N PRO A 263 11.98 31.35 7.49
CA PRO A 263 10.73 30.61 7.63
C PRO A 263 10.86 29.22 7.03
N ALA A 264 10.41 28.20 7.75
CA ALA A 264 10.43 26.83 7.32
C ALA A 264 9.20 26.06 7.79
N LEU A 265 8.85 25.00 7.07
CA LEU A 265 7.80 24.06 7.45
C LEU A 265 8.43 22.83 8.12
N HIS A 266 8.03 22.56 9.34
CA HIS A 266 8.46 21.38 10.08
C HIS A 266 7.61 20.16 9.72
N THR A 267 7.73 19.71 8.47
CA THR A 267 6.93 18.62 7.90
C THR A 267 7.18 17.28 8.56
N GLU A 268 8.36 17.09 9.18
CA GLU A 268 8.72 15.90 9.95
C GLU A 268 7.75 15.60 11.10
N ARG A 269 7.11 16.63 11.66
CA ARG A 269 6.15 16.48 12.77
C ARG A 269 4.84 15.82 12.33
N VAL A 270 4.47 15.95 11.06
CA VAL A 270 3.22 15.46 10.48
C VAL A 270 3.42 14.40 9.40
N ALA A 271 4.66 14.08 9.05
CA ALA A 271 5.00 13.08 8.02
C ALA A 271 4.45 11.67 8.32
N TRP A 272 4.24 11.33 9.61
CA TRP A 272 3.62 10.08 10.01
C TRP A 272 2.21 9.88 9.42
N THR A 273 1.44 10.97 9.19
CA THR A 273 0.13 10.90 8.53
C THR A 273 0.27 10.46 7.09
N LEU A 274 1.28 10.98 6.38
CA LEU A 274 1.61 10.57 5.01
C LEU A 274 2.05 9.10 4.98
N GLY A 275 2.79 8.65 6.00
CA GLY A 275 3.20 7.26 6.15
C GLY A 275 2.03 6.26 6.18
N MET A 276 0.86 6.65 6.69
CA MET A 276 -0.33 5.79 6.69
C MET A 276 -0.97 5.62 5.31
N ASN A 277 -0.50 6.32 4.27
CA ASN A 277 -1.02 6.18 2.92
C ASN A 277 -0.52 4.89 2.27
N PRO A 278 -1.39 4.02 1.72
CA PRO A 278 -0.97 2.78 1.05
C PRO A 278 0.01 3.00 -0.11
N PHE A 279 -0.14 4.10 -0.86
CA PHE A 279 0.78 4.43 -1.95
C PHE A 279 2.18 4.77 -1.42
N VAL A 280 2.26 5.49 -0.30
CA VAL A 280 3.54 5.83 0.33
C VAL A 280 4.20 4.58 0.91
N VAL A 281 3.43 3.71 1.58
CA VAL A 281 3.95 2.45 2.13
C VAL A 281 4.57 1.59 1.02
N VAL A 282 3.86 1.37 -0.09
CA VAL A 282 4.37 0.57 -1.21
C VAL A 282 5.55 1.26 -1.88
N ALA A 283 5.45 2.57 -2.16
CA ALA A 283 6.49 3.32 -2.85
C ALA A 283 7.79 3.38 -2.05
N ASP A 284 7.72 3.64 -0.75
CA ASP A 284 8.92 3.80 0.09
C ASP A 284 9.56 2.47 0.51
N ALA A 285 8.84 1.34 0.38
CA ALA A 285 9.37 0.00 0.63
C ALA A 285 10.24 -0.52 -0.52
N ILE A 286 10.07 0.00 -1.73
CA ILE A 286 10.82 -0.45 -2.92
C ILE A 286 12.26 0.03 -2.82
N PRO A 287 13.26 -0.86 -3.01
CA PRO A 287 14.67 -0.49 -2.99
C PRO A 287 15.08 0.20 -4.30
N TYR A 288 15.02 1.52 -4.37
CA TYR A 288 15.51 2.27 -5.53
C TYR A 288 17.03 2.35 -5.56
N ARG A 289 17.60 2.53 -6.77
CA ARG A 289 19.03 2.79 -6.92
C ARG A 289 19.38 4.11 -6.25
N ASP A 290 20.50 4.14 -5.54
CA ASP A 290 21.03 5.38 -5.00
C ASP A 290 21.51 6.29 -6.14
N ARG A 291 20.90 7.46 -6.25
CA ARG A 291 21.17 8.47 -7.27
C ARG A 291 21.76 9.76 -6.67
N THR A 292 22.22 9.72 -5.43
CA THR A 292 22.79 10.88 -4.74
C THR A 292 24.00 11.46 -5.50
N ASN A 293 24.70 10.63 -6.29
CA ASN A 293 25.88 11.01 -7.08
C ASN A 293 25.57 11.23 -8.58
N GLN A 294 24.29 11.20 -9.01
CA GLN A 294 23.94 11.46 -10.41
C GLN A 294 23.89 12.96 -10.70
N GLN A 295 24.39 13.36 -11.87
CA GLN A 295 24.38 14.75 -12.33
C GLN A 295 22.96 15.19 -12.71
N GLY A 296 22.55 16.37 -12.25
CA GLY A 296 21.25 16.96 -12.55
C GLY A 296 20.10 16.43 -11.67
N PHE A 297 18.89 16.87 -11.96
CA PHE A 297 17.68 16.31 -11.35
C PHE A 297 17.40 14.94 -12.00
N PRO A 298 17.59 13.83 -11.28
CA PRO A 298 17.27 12.53 -11.87
C PRO A 298 15.80 12.49 -12.23
N SER A 299 15.47 12.06 -13.45
CA SER A 299 14.10 11.75 -13.83
C SER A 299 13.66 10.55 -13.00
N VAL A 300 12.89 10.81 -11.96
CA VAL A 300 12.27 9.76 -11.13
C VAL A 300 10.90 9.44 -11.69
N GLY A 301 10.53 8.16 -11.65
CA GLY A 301 9.19 7.76 -12.03
C GLY A 301 8.14 8.16 -10.99
N ALA A 302 6.87 7.92 -11.26
CA ALA A 302 5.78 8.37 -10.41
C ALA A 302 5.83 7.74 -8.99
N ILE A 303 6.12 6.45 -8.90
CA ILE A 303 6.21 5.73 -7.62
C ILE A 303 7.48 6.13 -6.86
N GLU A 304 8.62 6.21 -7.54
CA GLU A 304 9.86 6.70 -6.94
C GLU A 304 9.70 8.15 -6.45
N GLY A 305 8.95 8.99 -7.19
CA GLY A 305 8.61 10.36 -6.80
C GLY A 305 7.80 10.44 -5.50
N ILE A 306 6.84 9.53 -5.30
CA ILE A 306 6.09 9.42 -4.03
C ILE A 306 7.03 9.08 -2.88
N SER A 307 7.96 8.15 -3.08
CA SER A 307 8.96 7.81 -2.06
C SER A 307 9.87 9.00 -1.75
N GLN A 308 10.34 9.75 -2.76
CA GLN A 308 11.15 10.95 -2.55
C GLN A 308 10.39 12.05 -1.81
N ALA A 309 9.12 12.29 -2.16
CA ALA A 309 8.27 13.25 -1.45
C ALA A 309 8.07 12.87 0.03
N ALA A 310 7.88 11.58 0.31
CA ALA A 310 7.79 11.09 1.69
C ALA A 310 9.09 11.29 2.48
N ARG A 311 10.24 11.06 1.86
CA ARG A 311 11.57 11.29 2.46
C ARG A 311 11.84 12.76 2.70
N GLN A 312 11.47 13.63 1.76
CA GLN A 312 11.56 15.09 1.92
C GLN A 312 10.65 15.56 3.08
N ALA A 313 9.44 15.02 3.18
CA ALA A 313 8.54 15.30 4.30
C ALA A 313 9.14 14.90 5.66
N MET A 314 9.83 13.75 5.71
CA MET A 314 10.53 13.29 6.91
C MET A 314 11.78 14.11 7.25
N ALA A 315 12.49 14.62 6.25
CA ALA A 315 13.67 15.47 6.45
C ALA A 315 13.31 16.88 6.96
N GLY A 316 12.03 17.28 6.81
CA GLY A 316 11.56 18.58 7.27
C GLY A 316 12.27 19.75 6.60
N PRO A 317 12.75 20.77 7.38
CA PRO A 317 13.46 21.92 6.82
C PRO A 317 14.71 21.54 6.00
N GLU A 318 15.43 20.49 6.38
CA GLU A 318 16.60 20.01 5.65
C GLU A 318 16.26 19.44 4.27
N GLY A 319 15.04 18.98 4.05
CA GLY A 319 14.56 18.50 2.75
C GLY A 319 13.95 19.59 1.86
N THR A 320 13.61 20.76 2.42
CA THR A 320 12.82 21.79 1.72
C THR A 320 13.52 23.15 1.61
N VAL A 321 14.42 23.49 2.54
CA VAL A 321 15.11 24.78 2.56
C VAL A 321 16.54 24.59 2.04
N PRO A 322 16.90 25.24 0.91
CA PRO A 322 18.29 25.24 0.45
C PRO A 322 19.21 25.81 1.54
N CYS A 323 20.38 25.23 1.71
CA CYS A 323 21.36 25.73 2.69
C CYS A 323 20.91 25.68 4.17
N ALA A 324 19.96 24.82 4.53
CA ALA A 324 19.63 24.57 5.92
C ALA A 324 20.89 24.19 6.69
N ASN A 325 21.07 24.79 7.89
CA ASN A 325 22.24 24.61 8.74
C ASN A 325 23.61 24.89 8.04
N GLY A 326 23.61 25.70 6.97
CA GLY A 326 24.84 26.07 6.24
C GLY A 326 25.36 25.02 5.26
N THR A 327 24.61 23.93 5.05
CA THR A 327 24.99 22.83 4.16
C THR A 327 24.13 22.79 2.91
N VAL A 328 24.73 22.43 1.77
CA VAL A 328 24.00 22.19 0.52
C VAL A 328 23.16 20.94 0.69
N GLN A 329 21.87 21.06 0.49
CA GLN A 329 20.95 19.94 0.60
C GLN A 329 20.94 19.12 -0.70
N PRO A 330 20.96 17.77 -0.63
CA PRO A 330 20.95 16.94 -1.81
C PRO A 330 19.59 17.00 -2.51
N ALA A 331 19.60 17.06 -3.84
CA ALA A 331 18.36 17.02 -4.65
C ALA A 331 17.65 15.66 -4.57
N TYR A 332 18.38 14.59 -4.28
CA TYR A 332 17.86 13.24 -4.11
C TYR A 332 18.22 12.73 -2.71
N LEU A 333 17.21 12.31 -1.96
CA LEU A 333 17.40 11.79 -0.61
C LEU A 333 17.53 10.26 -0.64
N GLY A 334 18.70 9.77 -0.21
CA GLY A 334 18.92 8.34 -0.02
C GLY A 334 18.04 7.76 1.08
N GLN A 335 17.76 6.45 1.01
CA GLN A 335 16.88 5.76 1.97
C GLN A 335 17.63 5.46 3.28
N LYS A 336 17.79 6.47 4.13
CA LYS A 336 18.44 6.32 5.45
C LYS A 336 17.43 5.94 6.54
N THR A 337 16.23 6.54 6.52
CA THR A 337 15.14 6.31 7.48
C THR A 337 13.85 6.11 6.71
N PRO A 338 13.46 4.86 6.38
CA PRO A 338 12.25 4.60 5.62
C PRO A 338 11.00 4.90 6.48
N LEU A 339 9.98 5.50 5.86
CA LEU A 339 8.70 5.83 6.50
C LEU A 339 7.72 4.64 6.48
N TRP A 340 7.87 3.73 5.51
CA TRP A 340 6.93 2.61 5.31
C TRP A 340 6.74 1.70 6.54
N PRO A 341 7.75 1.39 7.40
CA PRO A 341 7.51 0.51 8.54
C PRO A 341 6.58 1.13 9.59
N LEU A 342 6.72 2.45 9.82
CA LEU A 342 5.82 3.18 10.71
C LEU A 342 4.40 3.18 10.15
N GLY A 343 4.23 3.48 8.86
CA GLY A 343 2.94 3.55 8.21
C GLY A 343 2.22 2.21 8.19
N LEU A 344 2.90 1.17 7.75
CA LEU A 344 2.37 -0.20 7.78
C LEU A 344 2.04 -0.65 9.22
N GLY A 345 2.89 -0.32 10.19
CA GLY A 345 2.62 -0.62 11.60
C GLY A 345 1.31 0.00 12.09
N LEU A 346 1.08 1.28 11.78
CA LEU A 346 -0.17 1.98 12.14
C LEU A 346 -1.40 1.38 11.44
N GLN A 347 -1.28 1.04 10.15
CA GLN A 347 -2.33 0.36 9.41
C GLN A 347 -2.65 -1.03 9.99
N LEU A 348 -1.63 -1.82 10.35
CA LEU A 348 -1.81 -3.14 10.98
C LEU A 348 -2.47 -3.03 12.36
N VAL A 349 -2.11 -2.01 13.15
CA VAL A 349 -2.78 -1.74 14.44
C VAL A 349 -4.25 -1.42 14.23
N LEU A 350 -4.58 -0.57 13.25
CA LEU A 350 -5.96 -0.22 12.92
C LEU A 350 -6.76 -1.46 12.45
N ALA A 351 -6.19 -2.23 11.53
CA ALA A 351 -6.79 -3.46 11.03
C ALA A 351 -6.98 -4.50 12.14
N GLY A 352 -5.96 -4.70 12.97
CA GLY A 352 -6.01 -5.60 14.12
C GLY A 352 -7.06 -5.19 15.14
N LEU A 353 -7.18 -3.89 15.43
CA LEU A 353 -8.21 -3.37 16.32
C LEU A 353 -9.62 -3.64 15.78
N LEU A 354 -9.87 -3.37 14.49
CA LEU A 354 -11.17 -3.63 13.87
C LEU A 354 -11.50 -5.13 13.80
N MET A 355 -10.52 -5.97 13.50
CA MET A 355 -10.67 -7.43 13.55
C MET A 355 -10.98 -7.92 14.98
N TRP A 356 -10.27 -7.40 15.97
CA TRP A 356 -10.53 -7.74 17.37
C TRP A 356 -11.91 -7.30 17.85
N LEU A 357 -12.34 -6.08 17.53
CA LEU A 357 -13.68 -5.60 17.82
C LEU A 357 -14.74 -6.44 17.11
N GLY A 358 -14.52 -6.79 15.83
CA GLY A 358 -15.38 -7.67 15.05
C GLY A 358 -15.52 -9.06 15.68
N TRP A 359 -14.40 -9.65 16.10
CA TRP A 359 -14.41 -10.93 16.83
C TRP A 359 -15.21 -10.83 18.13
N ARG A 360 -15.01 -9.75 18.90
CA ARG A 360 -15.75 -9.51 20.13
C ARG A 360 -17.26 -9.37 19.87
N ALA A 361 -17.65 -8.70 18.79
CA ALA A 361 -19.04 -8.54 18.38
C ALA A 361 -19.71 -9.87 17.99
N LEU A 362 -18.97 -10.80 17.40
CA LEU A 362 -19.45 -12.14 17.05
C LEU A 362 -19.60 -13.07 18.26
N ARG A 363 -18.94 -12.78 19.37
CA ARG A 363 -19.07 -13.54 20.64
C ARG A 363 -20.34 -13.20 21.43
N THR A 364 -21.03 -12.09 21.11
CA THR A 364 -22.24 -11.69 21.84
C THR A 364 -23.39 -12.66 21.53
N PRO A 365 -24.06 -13.22 22.58
CA PRO A 365 -25.14 -14.18 22.35
C PRO A 365 -26.29 -13.58 21.54
N ALA A 366 -26.92 -14.40 20.71
CA ALA A 366 -28.02 -14.07 19.79
C ALA A 366 -29.24 -13.35 20.43
N ARG A 367 -29.34 -13.30 21.76
CA ARG A 367 -30.40 -12.58 22.50
C ARG A 367 -30.36 -11.05 22.35
N ARG A 368 -29.31 -10.48 21.74
CA ARG A 368 -29.20 -9.04 21.39
C ARG A 368 -29.10 -8.82 19.88
N LEU A 369 -29.83 -9.59 19.10
CA LEU A 369 -29.93 -9.38 17.66
C LEU A 369 -30.54 -8.00 17.38
N ALA A 370 -29.94 -7.23 16.48
CA ALA A 370 -30.47 -5.97 16.02
C ALA A 370 -31.90 -6.18 15.43
N ARG A 371 -32.81 -5.26 15.73
CA ARG A 371 -34.20 -5.30 15.21
C ARG A 371 -34.14 -5.39 13.69
N GLY A 372 -34.71 -6.43 13.13
CA GLY A 372 -34.79 -6.70 11.70
C GLY A 372 -34.02 -7.95 11.21
N THR A 373 -33.35 -8.68 12.10
CA THR A 373 -32.77 -9.99 11.77
C THR A 373 -33.90 -11.03 11.73
N ARG A 374 -34.25 -11.53 10.55
CA ARG A 374 -35.17 -12.67 10.42
C ARG A 374 -34.43 -13.91 10.94
N ILE A 375 -34.95 -14.46 12.06
CA ILE A 375 -34.68 -15.84 12.46
C ILE A 375 -35.65 -16.65 11.67
N ALA A 376 -35.19 -17.45 10.71
CA ALA A 376 -36.00 -18.44 10.04
C ALA A 376 -36.13 -19.66 10.95
#